data_10964ad232b43341cfd0a35dbacac3b5
#
_entry.id   10964ad232b43341cfd0a35dbacac3b5
#
_cell.length_a   1.000
_cell.length_b   1.000
_cell.length_c   1.000
_cell.angle_alpha   90.00
_cell.angle_beta   90.00
_cell.angle_gamma   90.00
#
_symmetry.space_group_name_H-M   'P 1'
#
loop_
_entity.id
_entity.type
_entity.pdbx_description
1 polymer ?
#
loop_
_entity_poly.entity_id
_entity_poly.type
_entity_poly.pdbx_seq_one_letter_code
_entity_poly.pdbx_strand_id
1 'polypeptide(L)'
;MTNYSLRARMMILILAPTVLIGLLLSIFFVAHRYNDLQRQLEDAGASIIEPLAVSSEYGMNLQNRESIGQLISVLHRRHSEIVRAISVYDSHNRLFVTSNYQLNPSELQIPKGEAFPRHLSVIRDGDMMILRTPIVSESYSPDESPES
;
A
#
# COMPACT_ATOMS: atom_id res chain seq x y z
N MET A 1 44.18 -28.86 -23.90
CA MET A 1 44.68 -28.72 -22.51
C MET A 1 45.33 -27.37 -22.35
N THR A 2 44.62 -26.43 -21.80
CA THR A 2 45.14 -25.08 -21.59
C THR A 2 46.07 -25.11 -20.39
N ASN A 3 47.36 -24.95 -20.64
CA ASN A 3 48.40 -24.84 -19.61
C ASN A 3 48.30 -23.45 -18.97
N TYR A 4 47.39 -23.31 -18.02
CA TYR A 4 47.41 -22.13 -17.16
C TYR A 4 48.65 -22.17 -16.27
N SER A 5 49.45 -21.09 -16.28
CA SER A 5 50.62 -20.96 -15.43
C SER A 5 50.22 -21.13 -13.96
N LEU A 6 51.12 -21.66 -13.13
CA LEU A 6 50.88 -21.87 -11.69
C LEU A 6 50.35 -20.58 -10.99
N ARG A 7 50.80 -19.43 -11.44
CA ARG A 7 50.36 -18.11 -10.97
C ARG A 7 48.90 -17.83 -11.30
N ALA A 8 48.44 -18.23 -12.50
CA ALA A 8 47.04 -18.03 -12.88
C ALA A 8 46.10 -18.94 -12.08
N ARG A 9 46.53 -20.16 -11.75
CA ARG A 9 45.75 -21.08 -10.89
C ARG A 9 45.64 -20.55 -9.47
N MET A 10 46.71 -19.99 -8.90
CA MET A 10 46.68 -19.38 -7.58
C MET A 10 45.78 -18.14 -7.55
N MET A 11 45.86 -17.28 -8.59
CA MET A 11 44.98 -16.13 -8.68
C MET A 11 43.49 -16.51 -8.77
N ILE A 12 43.15 -17.48 -9.58
CA ILE A 12 41.75 -17.98 -9.71
C ILE A 12 41.29 -18.57 -8.38
N LEU A 13 42.12 -19.32 -7.68
CA LEU A 13 41.76 -19.95 -6.41
C LEU A 13 41.43 -18.92 -5.31
N ILE A 14 42.07 -17.75 -5.33
CA ILE A 14 41.83 -16.66 -4.38
C ILE A 14 40.71 -15.74 -4.84
N LEU A 15 40.65 -15.41 -6.14
CA LEU A 15 39.66 -14.49 -6.69
C LEU A 15 38.26 -15.11 -6.78
N ALA A 16 38.13 -16.37 -7.13
CA ALA A 16 36.85 -17.03 -7.31
C ALA A 16 35.96 -17.02 -6.06
N PRO A 17 36.43 -17.41 -4.86
CA PRO A 17 35.61 -17.33 -3.66
C PRO A 17 35.29 -15.89 -3.26
N THR A 18 36.20 -14.94 -3.46
CA THR A 18 35.99 -13.53 -3.15
C THR A 18 34.88 -12.92 -4.02
N VAL A 19 34.91 -13.18 -5.32
CA VAL A 19 33.89 -12.73 -6.27
C VAL A 19 32.54 -13.38 -5.95
N LEU A 20 32.53 -14.68 -5.61
CA LEU A 20 31.32 -15.40 -5.26
C LEU A 20 30.67 -14.83 -4.01
N ILE A 21 31.44 -14.56 -2.96
CA ILE A 21 30.93 -13.92 -1.72
C ILE A 21 30.41 -12.52 -2.01
N GLY A 22 31.12 -11.72 -2.79
CA GLY A 22 30.68 -10.38 -3.20
C GLY A 22 29.37 -10.39 -3.97
N LEU A 23 29.19 -11.35 -4.89
CA LEU A 23 27.93 -11.55 -5.63
C LEU A 23 26.79 -11.94 -4.71
N LEU A 24 27.00 -12.91 -3.81
CA LEU A 24 25.98 -13.35 -2.86
C LEU A 24 25.55 -12.23 -1.93
N LEU A 25 26.50 -11.44 -1.41
CA LEU A 25 26.21 -10.27 -0.57
C LEU A 25 25.43 -9.22 -1.36
N SER A 26 25.80 -8.94 -2.60
CA SER A 26 25.09 -7.97 -3.45
C SER A 26 23.64 -8.39 -3.70
N ILE A 27 23.40 -9.65 -4.02
CA ILE A 27 22.05 -10.18 -4.22
C ILE A 27 21.24 -10.08 -2.91
N PHE A 28 21.86 -10.44 -1.78
CA PHE A 28 21.22 -10.36 -0.48
C PHE A 28 20.84 -8.92 -0.11
N PHE A 29 21.73 -7.96 -0.31
CA PHE A 29 21.47 -6.56 -0.05
C PHE A 29 20.36 -5.99 -0.94
N VAL A 30 20.36 -6.31 -2.23
CA VAL A 30 19.31 -5.85 -3.17
C VAL A 30 17.96 -6.43 -2.77
N ALA A 31 17.87 -7.71 -2.46
CA ALA A 31 16.63 -8.35 -2.05
C ALA A 31 16.10 -7.78 -0.72
N HIS A 32 16.99 -7.54 0.24
CA HIS A 32 16.61 -6.97 1.52
C HIS A 32 16.14 -5.53 1.37
N ARG A 33 16.83 -4.71 0.56
CA ARG A 33 16.44 -3.33 0.27
C ARG A 33 15.08 -3.23 -0.40
N TYR A 34 14.79 -4.14 -1.32
CA TYR A 34 13.50 -4.19 -1.99
C TYR A 34 12.35 -4.47 -1.03
N ASN A 35 12.52 -5.41 -0.12
CA ASN A 35 11.53 -5.73 0.90
C ASN A 35 11.31 -4.56 1.88
N ASP A 36 12.36 -3.86 2.27
CA ASP A 36 12.26 -2.71 3.17
C ASP A 36 11.51 -1.55 2.52
N LEU A 37 11.77 -1.26 1.24
CA LEU A 37 11.05 -0.23 0.50
C LEU A 37 9.55 -0.53 0.37
N GLN A 38 9.19 -1.79 0.15
CA GLN A 38 7.78 -2.19 0.08
C GLN A 38 7.08 -2.02 1.43
N ARG A 39 7.72 -2.38 2.53
CA ARG A 39 7.17 -2.17 3.88
C ARG A 39 7.01 -0.68 4.19
N GLN A 40 8.00 0.14 3.87
CA GLN A 40 7.91 1.59 4.05
C GLN A 40 6.76 2.20 3.25
N LEU A 41 6.51 1.72 2.04
CA LEU A 41 5.40 2.18 1.21
C LEU A 41 4.04 1.76 1.80
N GLU A 42 3.96 0.54 2.31
CA GLU A 42 2.77 0.02 2.99
C GLU A 42 2.46 0.81 4.27
N ASP A 43 3.47 1.04 5.10
CA ASP A 43 3.34 1.82 6.34
C ASP A 43 2.97 3.28 6.04
N ALA A 44 3.57 3.89 5.03
CA ALA A 44 3.24 5.24 4.59
C ALA A 44 1.79 5.32 4.08
N GLY A 45 1.37 4.35 3.27
CA GLY A 45 -0.01 4.26 2.78
C GLY A 45 -1.02 4.07 3.92
N ALA A 46 -0.75 3.18 4.85
CA ALA A 46 -1.58 2.95 6.04
C ALA A 46 -1.72 4.21 6.88
N SER A 47 -0.62 4.94 7.10
CA SER A 47 -0.63 6.19 7.85
C SER A 47 -1.47 7.31 7.21
N ILE A 48 -1.74 7.21 5.93
CA ILE A 48 -2.61 8.15 5.19
C ILE A 48 -4.07 7.68 5.22
N ILE A 49 -4.31 6.40 4.92
CA ILE A 49 -5.66 5.90 4.69
C ILE A 49 -6.44 5.63 5.98
N GLU A 50 -5.79 5.22 7.05
CA GLU A 50 -6.47 4.94 8.32
C GLU A 50 -7.05 6.20 8.97
N PRO A 51 -6.30 7.31 9.16
CA PRO A 51 -6.87 8.55 9.67
C PRO A 51 -7.91 9.14 8.72
N LEU A 52 -7.74 8.95 7.41
CA LEU A 52 -8.68 9.40 6.41
C LEU A 52 -10.03 8.67 6.56
N ALA A 53 -10.02 7.37 6.81
CA ALA A 53 -11.24 6.59 7.02
C ALA A 53 -12.02 7.11 8.22
N VAL A 54 -11.35 7.37 9.33
CA VAL A 54 -11.98 7.95 10.52
C VAL A 54 -12.55 9.35 10.25
N SER A 55 -11.78 10.20 9.57
CA SER A 55 -12.22 11.56 9.23
C SER A 55 -13.37 11.58 8.23
N SER A 56 -13.45 10.56 7.37
CA SER A 56 -14.51 10.44 6.36
C SER A 56 -15.82 9.89 6.90
N GLU A 57 -15.82 9.25 8.06
CA GLU A 57 -17.02 8.70 8.69
C GLU A 57 -18.13 9.74 8.82
N TYR A 58 -17.78 10.88 9.40
CA TYR A 58 -18.74 11.97 9.60
C TYR A 58 -19.28 12.52 8.26
N GLY A 59 -18.40 12.72 7.29
CA GLY A 59 -18.79 13.20 5.96
C GLY A 59 -19.65 12.18 5.19
N MET A 60 -19.41 10.90 5.37
CA MET A 60 -20.21 9.82 4.76
C MET A 60 -21.62 9.75 5.38
N ASN A 61 -21.72 9.86 6.70
CA ASN A 61 -23.00 9.88 7.41
C ASN A 61 -23.89 11.08 6.99
N LEU A 62 -23.28 12.21 6.72
CA LEU A 62 -23.97 13.40 6.21
C LEU A 62 -24.08 13.43 4.68
N GLN A 63 -23.57 12.44 3.97
CA GLN A 63 -23.47 12.41 2.51
C GLN A 63 -22.81 13.67 1.90
N ASN A 64 -21.88 14.25 2.62
CA ASN A 64 -21.19 15.48 2.21
C ASN A 64 -19.99 15.15 1.31
N ARG A 65 -20.26 14.95 0.02
CA ARG A 65 -19.22 14.66 -1.00
C ARG A 65 -18.17 15.75 -1.09
N GLU A 66 -18.58 16.99 -0.93
CA GLU A 66 -17.67 18.12 -1.11
C GLU A 66 -16.58 18.16 -0.02
N SER A 67 -16.96 17.96 1.24
CA SER A 67 -16.00 17.91 2.36
C SER A 67 -15.01 16.75 2.21
N ILE A 68 -15.49 15.57 1.87
CA ILE A 68 -14.62 14.41 1.63
C ILE A 68 -13.75 14.64 0.40
N GLY A 69 -14.31 15.18 -0.68
CA GLY A 69 -13.58 15.49 -1.90
C GLY A 69 -12.44 16.49 -1.67
N GLN A 70 -12.67 17.52 -0.89
CA GLN A 70 -11.62 18.48 -0.50
C GLN A 70 -10.53 17.80 0.32
N LEU A 71 -10.90 17.00 1.31
CA LEU A 71 -9.95 16.29 2.18
C LEU A 71 -9.04 15.34 1.36
N ILE A 72 -9.61 14.49 0.52
CA ILE A 72 -8.83 13.56 -0.29
C ILE A 72 -7.97 14.28 -1.35
N SER A 73 -8.44 15.40 -1.89
CA SER A 73 -7.68 16.20 -2.84
C SER A 73 -6.47 16.86 -2.20
N VAL A 74 -6.60 17.34 -0.97
CA VAL A 74 -5.48 17.91 -0.21
C VAL A 74 -4.46 16.83 0.12
N LEU A 75 -4.91 15.67 0.59
CA LEU A 75 -4.03 14.55 0.92
C LEU A 75 -3.31 14.01 -0.33
N HIS A 76 -4.02 13.86 -1.45
CA HIS A 76 -3.41 13.45 -2.71
C HIS A 76 -2.32 14.42 -3.15
N ARG A 77 -2.58 15.73 -3.13
CA ARG A 77 -1.58 16.74 -3.50
C ARG A 77 -0.37 16.73 -2.57
N ARG A 78 -0.59 16.54 -1.27
CA ARG A 78 0.49 16.49 -0.29
C ARG A 78 1.41 15.28 -0.48
N HIS A 79 0.87 14.16 -0.93
CA HIS A 79 1.57 12.89 -1.09
C HIS A 79 1.64 12.44 -2.55
N SER A 80 1.60 13.38 -3.50
CA SER A 80 1.55 13.09 -4.94
C SER A 80 2.74 12.30 -5.49
N GLU A 81 3.84 12.22 -4.74
CA GLU A 81 5.00 11.43 -5.12
C GLU A 81 4.75 9.92 -5.00
N ILE A 82 3.90 9.50 -4.04
CA ILE A 82 3.64 8.09 -3.75
C ILE A 82 2.18 7.69 -3.97
N VAL A 83 1.24 8.64 -3.90
CA VAL A 83 -0.20 8.41 -4.02
C VAL A 83 -0.67 8.79 -5.42
N ARG A 84 -1.20 7.83 -6.17
CA ARG A 84 -1.75 8.07 -7.51
C ARG A 84 -3.22 8.47 -7.47
N ALA A 85 -3.99 7.91 -6.55
CA ALA A 85 -5.38 8.24 -6.36
C ALA A 85 -5.86 7.84 -4.97
N ILE A 86 -6.84 8.57 -4.46
CA ILE A 86 -7.61 8.22 -3.27
C ILE A 86 -9.07 8.21 -3.69
N SER A 87 -9.77 7.13 -3.42
CA SER A 87 -11.18 6.98 -3.78
C SER A 87 -11.98 6.46 -2.60
N VAL A 88 -13.18 6.97 -2.45
CA VAL A 88 -14.14 6.55 -1.41
C VAL A 88 -15.34 5.92 -2.11
N TYR A 89 -15.75 4.76 -1.62
CA TYR A 89 -16.90 4.01 -2.12
C TYR A 89 -17.98 3.90 -1.05
N ASP A 90 -19.23 3.83 -1.49
CA ASP A 90 -20.35 3.61 -0.59
C ASP A 90 -20.51 2.12 -0.21
N SER A 91 -21.49 1.84 0.66
CA SER A 91 -21.82 0.47 1.10
C SER A 91 -22.26 -0.48 -0.04
N HIS A 92 -22.59 0.06 -1.21
CA HIS A 92 -22.96 -0.68 -2.40
C HIS A 92 -21.81 -0.81 -3.41
N ASN A 93 -20.58 -0.51 -2.99
CA ASN A 93 -19.39 -0.52 -3.84
C ASN A 93 -19.49 0.44 -5.04
N ARG A 94 -20.23 1.55 -4.89
CA ARG A 94 -20.31 2.61 -5.90
C ARG A 94 -19.38 3.74 -5.53
N LEU A 95 -18.73 4.32 -6.54
CA LEU A 95 -17.83 5.46 -6.32
C LEU A 95 -18.60 6.62 -5.71
N PHE A 96 -18.18 7.05 -4.52
CA PHE A 96 -18.71 8.23 -3.85
C PHE A 96 -17.94 9.49 -4.26
N VAL A 97 -16.62 9.45 -4.15
CA VAL A 97 -15.71 10.55 -4.54
C VAL A 97 -14.32 10.01 -4.82
N THR A 98 -13.59 10.64 -5.73
CA THR A 98 -12.19 10.31 -6.04
C THR A 98 -11.34 11.57 -6.18
N SER A 99 -10.06 11.46 -5.85
CA SER A 99 -9.07 12.53 -6.06
C SER A 99 -8.51 12.57 -7.47
N ASN A 100 -8.69 11.51 -8.25
CA ASN A 100 -8.17 11.39 -9.62
C ASN A 100 -9.21 10.76 -10.54
N TYR A 101 -9.86 11.59 -11.34
CA TYR A 101 -10.87 11.15 -12.31
C TYR A 101 -10.29 10.54 -13.59
N GLN A 102 -8.98 10.62 -13.80
CA GLN A 102 -8.31 10.02 -14.96
C GLN A 102 -8.04 8.52 -14.76
N LEU A 103 -7.98 8.08 -13.52
CA LEU A 103 -7.84 6.67 -13.20
C LEU A 103 -9.20 5.99 -13.32
N ASN A 104 -9.23 4.82 -13.95
CA ASN A 104 -10.48 4.06 -14.07
C ASN A 104 -10.96 3.63 -12.68
N PRO A 105 -12.12 4.15 -12.19
CA PRO A 105 -12.58 3.83 -10.84
C PRO A 105 -12.88 2.33 -10.64
N SER A 106 -13.15 1.60 -11.71
CA SER A 106 -13.42 0.16 -11.62
C SER A 106 -12.21 -0.68 -11.18
N GLU A 107 -10.99 -0.18 -11.36
CA GLU A 107 -9.77 -0.87 -10.93
C GLU A 107 -9.62 -0.89 -9.41
N LEU A 108 -10.17 0.12 -8.74
CA LEU A 108 -10.12 0.24 -7.29
C LEU A 108 -11.34 -0.36 -6.59
N GLN A 109 -12.41 -0.67 -7.32
CA GLN A 109 -13.58 -1.32 -6.77
C GLN A 109 -13.27 -2.73 -6.27
N ILE A 110 -14.05 -3.17 -5.28
CA ILE A 110 -14.01 -4.57 -4.83
C ILE A 110 -14.62 -5.44 -5.92
N PRO A 111 -13.93 -6.51 -6.37
CA PRO A 111 -14.48 -7.43 -7.36
C PRO A 111 -15.82 -8.01 -6.93
N LYS A 112 -16.70 -8.27 -7.90
CA LYS A 112 -17.99 -8.87 -7.63
C LYS A 112 -17.82 -10.25 -6.97
N GLY A 113 -18.44 -10.42 -5.81
CA GLY A 113 -18.38 -11.67 -5.05
C GLY A 113 -17.34 -11.69 -3.92
N GLU A 114 -16.48 -10.67 -3.83
CA GLU A 114 -15.59 -10.52 -2.67
C GLU A 114 -16.32 -9.79 -1.53
N ALA A 115 -16.03 -10.22 -0.30
CA ALA A 115 -16.55 -9.54 0.88
C ALA A 115 -15.82 -8.21 1.12
N PHE A 116 -16.53 -7.24 1.72
CA PHE A 116 -15.89 -6.00 2.15
C PHE A 116 -14.82 -6.29 3.20
N PRO A 117 -13.64 -5.65 3.11
CA PRO A 117 -12.59 -5.82 4.10
C PRO A 117 -13.08 -5.28 5.45
N ARG A 118 -12.83 -6.04 6.51
CA ARG A 118 -13.11 -5.61 7.91
C ARG A 118 -11.96 -4.85 8.54
N HIS A 119 -10.78 -4.97 7.95
CA HIS A 119 -9.54 -4.35 8.39
C HIS A 119 -8.80 -3.81 7.18
N LEU A 120 -7.71 -3.08 7.43
CA LEU A 120 -6.81 -2.65 6.36
C LEU A 120 -6.35 -3.87 5.55
N SER A 121 -6.59 -3.84 4.27
CA SER A 121 -6.10 -4.84 3.32
C SER A 121 -5.16 -4.21 2.31
N VAL A 122 -4.11 -4.93 1.97
CA VAL A 122 -3.10 -4.51 1.01
C VAL A 122 -3.08 -5.51 -0.14
N ILE A 123 -3.30 -5.00 -1.34
CA ILE A 123 -3.26 -5.79 -2.58
C ILE A 123 -2.13 -5.23 -3.43
N ARG A 124 -1.29 -6.12 -3.93
CA ARG A 124 -0.20 -5.77 -4.85
C ARG A 124 -0.61 -6.17 -6.25
N ASP A 125 -0.62 -5.21 -7.15
CA ASP A 125 -0.92 -5.42 -8.56
C ASP A 125 0.22 -4.82 -9.40
N GLY A 126 1.15 -5.68 -9.83
CA GLY A 126 2.33 -5.27 -10.57
C GLY A 126 3.20 -4.27 -9.79
N ASP A 127 3.31 -3.07 -10.31
CA ASP A 127 4.09 -1.95 -9.73
C ASP A 127 3.25 -1.05 -8.83
N MET A 128 1.98 -1.37 -8.63
CA MET A 128 1.06 -0.61 -7.79
C MET A 128 0.68 -1.38 -6.52
N MET A 129 0.47 -0.61 -5.46
CA MET A 129 -0.07 -1.11 -4.21
C MET A 129 -1.43 -0.46 -3.96
N ILE A 130 -2.44 -1.28 -3.73
CA ILE A 130 -3.80 -0.84 -3.43
C ILE A 130 -4.06 -1.14 -1.95
N LEU A 131 -4.30 -0.08 -1.18
CA LEU A 131 -4.69 -0.20 0.22
C LEU A 131 -6.19 0.06 0.33
N ARG A 132 -6.89 -0.82 1.03
CA ARG A 132 -8.32 -0.70 1.30
C ARG A 132 -8.57 -0.76 2.80
N THR A 133 -9.30 0.20 3.31
CA THR A 133 -9.73 0.22 4.70
C THR A 133 -11.22 0.52 4.79
N PRO A 134 -11.97 -0.14 5.70
CA PRO A 134 -13.38 0.15 5.90
C PRO A 134 -13.54 1.50 6.60
N ILE A 135 -14.59 2.22 6.20
CA ILE A 135 -15.11 3.36 6.96
C ILE A 135 -16.23 2.79 7.84
N VAL A 136 -15.96 2.67 9.13
CA VAL A 136 -16.92 2.09 10.09
C VAL A 136 -17.65 3.24 10.77
N SER A 137 -18.97 3.23 10.66
CA SER A 137 -19.81 4.11 11.46
C SER A 137 -19.96 3.50 12.84
N GLU A 138 -19.34 4.08 13.84
CA GLU A 138 -19.67 3.79 15.24
C GLU A 138 -21.05 4.39 15.51
N SER A 139 -22.10 3.65 15.19
CA SER A 139 -23.41 3.97 15.74
C SER A 139 -23.30 3.74 17.26
N TYR A 140 -23.14 4.82 17.99
CA TYR A 140 -23.31 4.82 19.43
C TYR A 140 -24.72 4.32 19.71
N SER A 141 -24.82 3.05 20.11
CA SER A 141 -26.05 2.48 20.65
C SER A 141 -26.13 2.94 22.12
N PRO A 142 -27.05 3.85 22.48
CA PRO A 142 -27.15 4.32 23.85
C PRO A 142 -27.88 3.33 24.76
N ASP A 143 -27.99 2.06 24.39
CA ASP A 143 -28.77 1.06 25.11
C ASP A 143 -27.87 -0.10 25.60
N GLU A 144 -26.94 0.24 26.48
CA GLU A 144 -26.39 -0.73 27.44
C GLU A 144 -26.25 -0.01 28.79
N SER A 145 -27.41 0.19 29.42
CA SER A 145 -27.46 0.44 30.84
C SER A 145 -26.91 -0.79 31.54
N PRO A 146 -25.90 -0.69 32.40
CA PRO A 146 -25.54 -1.80 33.27
C PRO A 146 -26.65 -1.97 34.30
N GLU A 147 -27.49 -2.93 34.08
CA GLU A 147 -28.38 -3.39 35.17
C GLU A 147 -27.52 -4.06 36.24
N SER A 148 -27.64 -3.47 37.40
CA SER A 148 -27.21 -3.85 38.76
C SER A 148 -27.32 -5.31 39.10
#